data_1f728e85c62e94a9c4df3a1ab4d38abb
#
_entry.id   1f728e85c62e94a9c4df3a1ab4d38abb
#
_cell.length_a   1.000
_cell.length_b   1.000
_cell.length_c   1.000
_cell.angle_alpha   90.00
_cell.angle_beta   90.00
_cell.angle_gamma   90.00
#
_symmetry.space_group_name_H-M   'P 1'
#
loop_
_entity.id
_entity.type
_entity.pdbx_description
1 polymer ?
#
loop_
_entity_poly.entity_id
_entity_poly.type
_entity_poly.pdbx_seq_one_letter_code
_entity_poly.pdbx_strand_id
1 'polypeptide(L)'
;DSDLVYRASDVSSIPVINAGGGDQHPTQALLDLYTIYRAIGGIDGVSVVMMGDLANSGASRSLCYFLAKYSGIKLWLVSPKELPLGKDLLEYLRRHDVKFQEIHGPGPDLDEALRLSGVIYQTDLPQDYQPTQNGPVRGAFRIGPEMLRVIRERAIIMHPFPRVDSISPEVDSDPRAHYFQQISNGLSIRMALLQMLFS
;
A
#
# COMPACT_ATOMS: atom_id res chain seq x y z
N ASP A 1 5.57 20.21 2.34
CA ASP A 1 6.66 20.43 3.30
C ASP A 1 6.58 19.32 4.36
N SER A 2 7.54 18.39 4.34
CA SER A 2 7.56 17.23 5.25
C SER A 2 7.65 17.62 6.73
N ASP A 3 8.17 18.81 7.02
CA ASP A 3 8.41 19.30 8.38
C ASP A 3 7.19 19.95 9.02
N LEU A 4 6.13 20.25 8.28
CA LEU A 4 4.97 20.99 8.82
C LEU A 4 4.29 20.27 9.99
N VAL A 5 4.17 18.94 9.93
CA VAL A 5 3.54 18.16 11.00
C VAL A 5 4.38 18.21 12.27
N TYR A 6 5.70 18.07 12.16
CA TYR A 6 6.63 18.16 13.29
C TYR A 6 6.63 19.56 13.89
N ARG A 7 6.74 20.60 13.05
CA ARG A 7 6.66 21.99 13.50
C ARG A 7 5.33 22.33 14.18
N ALA A 8 4.22 21.77 13.68
CA ALA A 8 2.93 21.93 14.32
C ALA A 8 2.92 21.24 15.70
N SER A 9 3.48 20.04 15.83
CA SER A 9 3.54 19.32 17.10
C SER A 9 4.44 20.01 18.12
N ASP A 10 5.53 20.65 17.68
CA ASP A 10 6.48 21.35 18.57
C ASP A 10 5.88 22.59 19.26
N VAL A 11 4.89 23.23 18.63
CA VAL A 11 4.24 24.45 19.14
C VAL A 11 2.83 24.23 19.66
N SER A 12 2.27 23.05 19.47
CA SER A 12 0.89 22.73 19.85
C SER A 12 0.81 22.33 21.33
N SER A 13 -0.16 22.87 22.04
CA SER A 13 -0.51 22.45 23.40
C SER A 13 -1.48 21.25 23.45
N ILE A 14 -1.92 20.77 22.31
CA ILE A 14 -2.80 19.61 22.17
C ILE A 14 -2.16 18.56 21.25
N PRO A 15 -2.54 17.28 21.35
CA PRO A 15 -2.03 16.23 20.45
C PRO A 15 -2.23 16.55 18.96
N VAL A 16 -1.23 16.25 18.14
CA VAL A 16 -1.27 16.41 16.69
C VAL A 16 -1.27 15.03 16.04
N ILE A 17 -2.24 14.75 15.17
CA ILE A 17 -2.33 13.51 14.40
C ILE A 17 -1.87 13.78 12.97
N ASN A 18 -0.83 13.10 12.51
CA ASN A 18 -0.46 13.12 11.09
C ASN A 18 -1.46 12.30 10.27
N ALA A 19 -2.31 12.97 9.50
CA ALA A 19 -3.31 12.36 8.63
C ALA A 19 -2.93 12.42 7.13
N GLY A 20 -1.65 12.51 6.82
CA GLY A 20 -1.14 12.54 5.44
C GLY A 20 -0.23 13.73 5.14
N GLY A 21 0.49 14.24 6.14
CA GLY A 21 1.50 15.29 5.96
C GLY A 21 2.89 14.71 5.68
N GLY A 22 3.63 15.39 4.81
CA GLY A 22 4.96 14.98 4.40
C GLY A 22 4.94 13.75 3.48
N ASP A 23 5.89 12.86 3.69
CA ASP A 23 6.06 11.60 2.97
C ASP A 23 5.37 10.40 3.68
N GLN A 24 4.55 10.68 4.68
CA GLN A 24 3.91 9.68 5.54
C GLN A 24 2.39 9.82 5.58
N HIS A 25 1.69 8.70 5.71
CA HIS A 25 0.25 8.68 5.93
C HIS A 25 -0.12 7.64 7.01
N PRO A 26 0.24 7.87 8.29
CA PRO A 26 0.10 6.84 9.33
C PRO A 26 -1.34 6.43 9.60
N THR A 27 -2.31 7.36 9.52
CA THR A 27 -3.72 7.01 9.71
C THR A 27 -4.26 6.11 8.59
N GLN A 28 -3.72 6.25 7.37
CA GLN A 28 -4.03 5.33 6.26
C GLN A 28 -3.45 3.95 6.54
N ALA A 29 -2.18 3.86 6.93
CA ALA A 29 -1.55 2.58 7.22
C ALA A 29 -2.24 1.82 8.37
N LEU A 30 -2.77 2.51 9.39
CA LEU A 30 -3.54 1.88 10.46
C LEU A 30 -4.85 1.27 9.96
N LEU A 31 -5.61 1.99 9.14
CA LEU A 31 -6.85 1.43 8.57
C LEU A 31 -6.57 0.31 7.56
N ASP A 32 -5.43 0.35 6.86
CA ASP A 32 -4.99 -0.69 5.93
C ASP A 32 -4.65 -1.97 6.70
N LEU A 33 -3.88 -1.88 7.79
CA LEU A 33 -3.62 -3.01 8.69
C LEU A 33 -4.89 -3.59 9.28
N TYR A 34 -5.79 -2.72 9.73
CA TYR A 34 -7.08 -3.18 10.27
C TYR A 34 -7.91 -3.91 9.21
N THR A 35 -7.88 -3.43 7.96
CA THR A 35 -8.55 -4.08 6.84
C THR A 35 -7.95 -5.46 6.55
N ILE A 36 -6.62 -5.55 6.52
CA ILE A 36 -5.90 -6.82 6.36
C ILE A 36 -6.27 -7.79 7.50
N TYR A 37 -6.17 -7.33 8.74
CA TYR A 37 -6.51 -8.13 9.92
C TYR A 37 -7.94 -8.67 9.87
N ARG A 38 -8.92 -7.82 9.52
CA ARG A 38 -10.33 -8.21 9.43
C ARG A 38 -10.61 -9.21 8.32
N ALA A 39 -9.93 -9.07 7.18
CA ALA A 39 -10.16 -9.91 6.00
C ALA A 39 -9.43 -11.26 6.07
N ILE A 40 -8.22 -11.28 6.64
CA ILE A 40 -7.33 -12.46 6.63
C ILE A 40 -7.31 -13.16 8.00
N GLY A 41 -7.63 -12.44 9.08
CA GLY A 41 -7.65 -12.98 10.45
C GLY A 41 -6.31 -12.81 11.20
N GLY A 42 -5.31 -12.16 10.62
CA GLY A 42 -4.00 -11.90 11.22
C GLY A 42 -3.12 -11.09 10.30
N ILE A 43 -1.94 -10.68 10.78
CA ILE A 43 -0.96 -9.92 9.99
C ILE A 43 0.36 -10.68 9.87
N ASP A 44 0.74 -11.45 10.89
CA ASP A 44 1.96 -12.26 10.84
C ASP A 44 1.92 -13.24 9.66
N GLY A 45 3.03 -13.35 8.95
CA GLY A 45 3.17 -14.23 7.80
C GLY A 45 2.47 -13.77 6.52
N VAL A 46 1.87 -12.58 6.50
CA VAL A 46 1.16 -12.08 5.33
C VAL A 46 2.15 -11.74 4.20
N SER A 47 1.80 -12.17 2.98
CA SER A 47 2.47 -11.76 1.76
C SER A 47 1.67 -10.66 1.07
N VAL A 48 2.33 -9.55 0.74
CA VAL A 48 1.71 -8.35 0.16
C VAL A 48 2.40 -8.00 -1.15
N VAL A 49 1.64 -7.86 -2.22
CA VAL A 49 2.08 -7.15 -3.44
C VAL A 49 1.75 -5.67 -3.24
N MET A 50 2.76 -4.81 -3.29
CA MET A 50 2.61 -3.36 -3.38
C MET A 50 2.90 -2.95 -4.82
N MET A 51 1.91 -2.39 -5.52
CA MET A 51 2.04 -2.12 -6.95
C MET A 51 1.66 -0.68 -7.29
N GLY A 52 2.47 -0.03 -8.14
CA GLY A 52 2.25 1.31 -8.67
C GLY A 52 3.39 2.28 -8.39
N ASP A 53 3.09 3.52 -7.99
CA ASP A 53 4.11 4.49 -7.58
C ASP A 53 4.54 4.24 -6.14
N LEU A 54 5.65 3.54 -5.97
CA LEU A 54 6.21 3.27 -4.64
C LEU A 54 7.15 4.38 -4.14
N ALA A 55 7.65 5.23 -5.04
CA ALA A 55 8.55 6.30 -4.69
C ALA A 55 7.85 7.45 -3.96
N ASN A 56 6.62 7.79 -4.39
CA ASN A 56 5.91 8.98 -3.91
C ASN A 56 4.68 8.65 -3.04
N SER A 57 4.32 7.36 -2.91
CA SER A 57 3.16 6.94 -2.12
C SER A 57 3.45 6.94 -0.62
N GLY A 58 3.05 7.99 0.08
CA GLY A 58 3.11 8.06 1.55
C GLY A 58 2.31 6.95 2.25
N ALA A 59 1.22 6.47 1.62
CA ALA A 59 0.44 5.35 2.11
C ALA A 59 1.25 4.04 2.06
N SER A 60 1.87 3.72 0.91
CA SER A 60 2.73 2.54 0.77
C SER A 60 3.92 2.60 1.73
N ARG A 61 4.55 3.77 1.85
CA ARG A 61 5.67 4.01 2.75
C ARG A 61 5.28 3.72 4.21
N SER A 62 4.18 4.30 4.67
CA SER A 62 3.69 4.09 6.04
C SER A 62 3.25 2.66 6.30
N LEU A 63 2.60 2.00 5.31
CA LEU A 63 2.21 0.60 5.44
C LEU A 63 3.43 -0.33 5.57
N CYS A 64 4.53 -0.06 4.84
CA CYS A 64 5.78 -0.80 5.00
C CYS A 64 6.34 -0.70 6.43
N TYR A 65 6.37 0.51 7.02
CA TYR A 65 6.82 0.69 8.40
C TYR A 65 5.98 -0.09 9.41
N PHE A 66 4.67 -0.14 9.21
CA PHE A 66 3.79 -0.88 10.11
C PHE A 66 3.90 -2.40 9.91
N LEU A 67 3.95 -2.88 8.67
CA LEU A 67 4.11 -4.30 8.37
C LEU A 67 5.43 -4.85 8.92
N ALA A 68 6.50 -4.05 8.92
CA ALA A 68 7.79 -4.44 9.47
C ALA A 68 7.79 -4.71 11.00
N LYS A 69 6.70 -4.39 11.69
CA LYS A 69 6.51 -4.69 13.13
C LYS A 69 5.96 -6.10 13.36
N TYR A 70 5.60 -6.82 12.30
CA TYR A 70 5.03 -8.17 12.35
C TYR A 70 6.01 -9.19 11.80
N SER A 71 5.91 -10.43 12.27
CA SER A 71 6.83 -11.50 11.89
C SER A 71 6.42 -12.17 10.57
N GLY A 72 7.41 -12.64 9.82
CA GLY A 72 7.20 -13.45 8.62
C GLY A 72 6.60 -12.72 7.42
N ILE A 73 6.61 -11.39 7.41
CA ILE A 73 6.11 -10.57 6.30
C ILE A 73 6.95 -10.79 5.04
N LYS A 74 6.27 -10.90 3.89
CA LYS A 74 6.89 -10.92 2.57
C LYS A 74 6.29 -9.82 1.69
N LEU A 75 7.13 -8.98 1.11
CA LEU A 75 6.72 -7.89 0.23
C LEU A 75 7.20 -8.15 -1.20
N TRP A 76 6.31 -7.94 -2.16
CA TRP A 76 6.62 -7.88 -3.58
C TRP A 76 6.43 -6.43 -4.02
N LEU A 77 7.52 -5.75 -4.33
CA LEU A 77 7.54 -4.33 -4.62
C LEU A 77 7.50 -4.14 -6.14
N VAL A 78 6.31 -3.89 -6.67
CA VAL A 78 6.04 -3.87 -8.11
C VAL A 78 5.88 -2.43 -8.58
N SER A 79 6.86 -1.92 -9.30
CA SER A 79 6.85 -0.53 -9.77
C SER A 79 7.65 -0.38 -11.07
N PRO A 80 7.43 0.70 -11.83
CA PRO A 80 8.40 1.13 -12.82
C PRO A 80 9.79 1.33 -12.18
N LYS A 81 10.86 1.14 -12.94
CA LYS A 81 12.24 1.35 -12.47
C LYS A 81 12.51 2.77 -11.98
N GLU A 82 11.73 3.73 -12.47
CA GLU A 82 11.82 5.15 -12.15
C GLU A 82 11.10 5.52 -10.85
N LEU A 83 10.22 4.62 -10.36
CA LEU A 83 9.36 4.85 -9.19
C LEU A 83 9.51 3.74 -8.13
N PRO A 84 10.74 3.31 -7.80
CA PRO A 84 10.98 2.26 -6.82
C PRO A 84 10.72 2.75 -5.40
N LEU A 85 10.59 1.83 -4.47
CA LEU A 85 10.56 2.16 -3.04
C LEU A 85 11.90 2.83 -2.62
N GLY A 86 11.82 3.83 -1.76
CA GLY A 86 13.01 4.57 -1.30
C GLY A 86 14.06 3.68 -0.64
N LYS A 87 15.34 3.96 -0.89
CA LYS A 87 16.47 3.16 -0.37
C LYS A 87 16.51 3.12 1.17
N ASP A 88 16.13 4.22 1.81
CA ASP A 88 16.00 4.33 3.27
C ASP A 88 15.00 3.31 3.83
N LEU A 89 13.87 3.13 3.14
CA LEU A 89 12.84 2.20 3.54
C LEU A 89 13.23 0.74 3.22
N LEU A 90 13.90 0.49 2.09
CA LEU A 90 14.48 -0.83 1.79
C LEU A 90 15.48 -1.27 2.88
N GLU A 91 16.31 -0.32 3.35
CA GLU A 91 17.24 -0.58 4.46
C GLU A 91 16.50 -0.84 5.78
N TYR A 92 15.46 -0.06 6.07
CA TYR A 92 14.59 -0.29 7.23
C TYR A 92 13.96 -1.69 7.20
N LEU A 93 13.40 -2.11 6.07
CA LEU A 93 12.83 -3.45 5.91
C LEU A 93 13.86 -4.56 6.14
N ARG A 94 15.09 -4.42 5.64
CA ARG A 94 16.18 -5.38 5.87
C ARG A 94 16.53 -5.49 7.35
N ARG A 95 16.61 -4.36 8.07
CA ARG A 95 16.92 -4.33 9.52
C ARG A 95 15.83 -4.99 10.37
N HIS A 96 14.61 -5.10 9.85
CA HIS A 96 13.47 -5.73 10.52
C HIS A 96 13.15 -7.13 9.96
N ASP A 97 14.10 -7.76 9.27
CA ASP A 97 13.99 -9.12 8.71
C ASP A 97 12.79 -9.32 7.76
N VAL A 98 12.27 -8.25 7.17
CA VAL A 98 11.22 -8.33 6.16
C VAL A 98 11.80 -8.82 4.84
N LYS A 99 11.29 -9.93 4.33
CA LYS A 99 11.68 -10.44 3.01
C LYS A 99 10.99 -9.61 1.93
N PHE A 100 11.75 -9.13 0.94
CA PHE A 100 11.16 -8.42 -0.19
C PHE A 100 11.88 -8.72 -1.50
N GLN A 101 11.15 -8.52 -2.60
CA GLN A 101 11.66 -8.60 -3.97
C GLN A 101 11.12 -7.43 -4.77
N GLU A 102 11.99 -6.76 -5.53
CA GLU A 102 11.61 -5.69 -6.45
C GLU A 102 11.30 -6.29 -7.83
N ILE A 103 10.17 -5.86 -8.43
CA ILE A 103 9.68 -6.31 -9.74
C ILE A 103 9.34 -5.06 -10.57
N HIS A 104 9.88 -4.97 -11.79
CA HIS A 104 9.81 -3.75 -12.59
C HIS A 104 8.98 -3.89 -13.87
N GLY A 105 7.98 -4.75 -13.86
CA GLY A 105 7.09 -4.93 -15.02
C GLY A 105 6.38 -6.28 -15.04
N PRO A 106 5.59 -6.54 -16.07
CA PRO A 106 4.91 -7.81 -16.25
C PRO A 106 5.91 -8.94 -16.52
N GLY A 107 5.55 -10.15 -16.15
CA GLY A 107 6.36 -11.35 -16.36
C GLY A 107 6.14 -12.41 -15.28
N PRO A 108 6.90 -13.51 -15.33
CA PRO A 108 6.73 -14.65 -14.41
C PRO A 108 6.82 -14.27 -12.94
N ASP A 109 7.69 -13.34 -12.58
CA ASP A 109 7.88 -12.90 -11.19
C ASP A 109 6.63 -12.17 -10.66
N LEU A 110 6.00 -11.32 -11.50
CA LEU A 110 4.74 -10.67 -11.14
C LEU A 110 3.62 -11.70 -10.98
N ASP A 111 3.51 -12.64 -11.92
CA ASP A 111 2.52 -13.71 -11.85
C ASP A 111 2.68 -14.57 -10.59
N GLU A 112 3.92 -14.90 -10.23
CA GLU A 112 4.21 -15.61 -8.98
C GLU A 112 3.79 -14.80 -7.77
N ALA A 113 4.15 -13.52 -7.72
CA ALA A 113 3.79 -12.61 -6.64
C ALA A 113 2.26 -12.56 -6.44
N LEU A 114 1.49 -12.42 -7.53
CA LEU A 114 0.02 -12.36 -7.51
C LEU A 114 -0.62 -13.67 -7.03
N ARG A 115 -0.06 -14.83 -7.41
CA ARG A 115 -0.55 -16.15 -6.97
C ARG A 115 -0.26 -16.44 -5.51
N LEU A 116 0.86 -15.98 -4.99
CA LEU A 116 1.31 -16.28 -3.63
C LEU A 116 0.80 -15.32 -2.57
N SER A 117 0.42 -14.09 -2.98
CA SER A 117 0.07 -13.06 -2.01
C SER A 117 -1.38 -13.11 -1.55
N GLY A 118 -1.58 -12.82 -0.27
CA GLY A 118 -2.90 -12.66 0.33
C GLY A 118 -3.44 -11.23 0.19
N VAL A 119 -2.57 -10.27 -0.10
CA VAL A 119 -2.93 -8.86 -0.22
C VAL A 119 -2.31 -8.28 -1.49
N ILE A 120 -3.13 -7.60 -2.28
CA ILE A 120 -2.68 -6.77 -3.41
C ILE A 120 -3.02 -5.32 -3.05
N TYR A 121 -1.99 -4.53 -2.77
CA TYR A 121 -2.10 -3.12 -2.43
C TYR A 121 -1.70 -2.28 -3.63
N GLN A 122 -2.69 -1.73 -4.30
CA GLN A 122 -2.52 -0.96 -5.52
C GLN A 122 -2.47 0.53 -5.23
N THR A 123 -1.57 1.24 -5.91
CA THR A 123 -1.53 2.72 -5.97
C THR A 123 -1.51 3.18 -7.42
N ASP A 124 -1.98 4.40 -7.67
CA ASP A 124 -1.91 4.98 -9.00
C ASP A 124 -0.48 5.38 -9.38
N LEU A 125 -0.15 5.30 -10.67
CA LEU A 125 1.02 5.96 -11.22
C LEU A 125 0.73 7.46 -11.41
N PRO A 126 1.73 8.34 -11.36
CA PRO A 126 1.56 9.77 -11.67
C PRO A 126 0.84 9.96 -12.99
N GLN A 127 -0.04 10.97 -13.10
CA GLN A 127 -0.82 11.20 -14.33
C GLN A 127 0.07 11.47 -15.55
N ASP A 128 1.19 12.10 -15.34
CA ASP A 128 2.22 12.41 -16.34
C ASP A 128 3.28 11.32 -16.52
N TYR A 129 3.09 10.14 -15.89
CA TYR A 129 4.02 9.02 -16.04
C TYR A 129 4.22 8.67 -17.52
N GLN A 130 5.46 8.73 -17.96
CA GLN A 130 5.92 8.29 -19.27
C GLN A 130 6.92 7.15 -19.10
N PRO A 131 6.70 6.00 -19.76
CA PRO A 131 7.66 4.91 -19.69
C PRO A 131 8.97 5.31 -20.37
N THR A 132 10.08 4.81 -19.85
CA THR A 132 11.37 4.86 -20.56
C THR A 132 11.29 4.09 -21.87
N GLN A 133 12.28 4.29 -22.79
CA GLN A 133 12.25 3.75 -24.17
C GLN A 133 11.91 2.24 -24.28
N ASN A 134 12.24 1.44 -23.25
CA ASN A 134 11.91 0.01 -23.18
C ASN A 134 11.15 -0.34 -21.87
N GLY A 135 10.62 0.67 -21.17
CA GLY A 135 9.89 0.46 -19.93
C GLY A 135 8.45 -0.01 -20.14
N PRO A 136 7.87 -0.64 -19.13
CA PRO A 136 6.48 -1.08 -19.20
C PRO A 136 5.54 0.11 -19.24
N VAL A 137 4.53 0.04 -20.12
CA VAL A 137 3.48 1.05 -20.23
C VAL A 137 2.61 1.08 -18.97
N ARG A 138 1.93 2.20 -18.71
CA ARG A 138 1.03 2.40 -17.54
C ARG A 138 0.08 1.20 -17.33
N GLY A 139 -0.52 0.67 -18.39
CA GLY A 139 -1.45 -0.47 -18.34
C GLY A 139 -0.86 -1.76 -17.75
N ALA A 140 0.46 -1.90 -17.75
CA ALA A 140 1.14 -3.06 -17.16
C ALA A 140 1.03 -3.11 -15.61
N PHE A 141 0.72 -1.98 -14.99
CA PHE A 141 0.53 -1.84 -13.55
C PHE A 141 -0.93 -1.61 -13.17
N ARG A 142 -1.85 -1.93 -14.05
CA ARG A 142 -3.29 -1.78 -13.84
C ARG A 142 -3.94 -3.13 -13.54
N ILE A 143 -4.69 -3.21 -12.44
CA ILE A 143 -5.50 -4.39 -12.15
C ILE A 143 -6.75 -4.37 -13.04
N GLY A 144 -6.83 -5.34 -13.92
CA GLY A 144 -7.96 -5.58 -14.80
C GLY A 144 -8.35 -7.06 -14.83
N PRO A 145 -9.32 -7.46 -15.70
CA PRO A 145 -9.80 -8.84 -15.80
C PRO A 145 -8.69 -9.87 -16.04
N GLU A 146 -7.65 -9.51 -16.80
CA GLU A 146 -6.52 -10.42 -17.06
C GLU A 146 -5.72 -10.71 -15.79
N MET A 147 -5.42 -9.67 -15.00
CA MET A 147 -4.67 -9.83 -13.75
C MET A 147 -5.51 -10.56 -12.69
N LEU A 148 -6.84 -10.37 -12.67
CA LEU A 148 -7.74 -11.10 -11.79
C LEU A 148 -7.68 -12.62 -11.96
N ARG A 149 -7.36 -13.12 -13.18
CA ARG A 149 -7.22 -14.56 -13.43
C ARG A 149 -5.97 -15.16 -12.77
N VAL A 150 -4.98 -14.31 -12.47
CA VAL A 150 -3.71 -14.71 -11.87
C VAL A 150 -3.73 -14.50 -10.36
N ILE A 151 -4.39 -13.45 -9.89
CA ILE A 151 -4.51 -13.14 -8.46
C ILE A 151 -5.19 -14.30 -7.72
N ARG A 152 -4.55 -14.71 -6.62
CA ARG A 152 -5.06 -15.78 -5.74
C ARG A 152 -6.53 -15.55 -5.39
N GLU A 153 -7.33 -16.62 -5.42
CA GLU A 153 -8.78 -16.58 -5.19
C GLU A 153 -9.18 -15.97 -3.83
N ARG A 154 -8.40 -16.21 -2.79
CA ARG A 154 -8.63 -15.69 -1.42
C ARG A 154 -7.82 -14.44 -1.10
N ALA A 155 -7.24 -13.78 -2.09
CA ALA A 155 -6.55 -12.52 -1.87
C ALA A 155 -7.56 -11.37 -1.69
N ILE A 156 -7.11 -10.29 -1.06
CA ILE A 156 -7.84 -9.03 -1.05
C ILE A 156 -7.11 -7.99 -1.89
N ILE A 157 -7.88 -7.18 -2.62
CA ILE A 157 -7.38 -6.06 -3.42
C ILE A 157 -7.74 -4.77 -2.67
N MET A 158 -6.73 -3.98 -2.39
CA MET A 158 -6.82 -2.74 -1.61
C MET A 158 -6.29 -1.55 -2.40
N HIS A 159 -6.78 -0.35 -2.08
CA HIS A 159 -6.34 0.90 -2.68
C HIS A 159 -6.52 2.07 -1.70
N PRO A 160 -5.52 2.93 -1.45
CA PRO A 160 -5.62 4.01 -0.46
C PRO A 160 -6.49 5.19 -0.89
N PHE A 161 -7.03 5.19 -2.10
CA PHE A 161 -7.83 6.25 -2.72
C PHE A 161 -7.18 7.66 -2.66
N PRO A 162 -7.50 8.57 -3.61
CA PRO A 162 -8.43 8.34 -4.73
C PRO A 162 -7.88 7.34 -5.75
N ARG A 163 -8.77 6.60 -6.41
CA ARG A 163 -8.44 5.73 -7.54
C ARG A 163 -8.70 6.49 -8.85
N VAL A 164 -7.72 6.56 -9.72
CA VAL A 164 -7.83 7.20 -11.03
C VAL A 164 -8.01 6.14 -12.13
N ASP A 165 -6.96 5.36 -12.42
CA ASP A 165 -6.99 4.38 -13.52
C ASP A 165 -6.26 3.06 -13.19
N SER A 166 -5.71 2.92 -12.00
CA SER A 166 -4.91 1.75 -11.60
C SER A 166 -5.72 0.47 -11.39
N ILE A 167 -7.02 0.58 -11.18
CA ILE A 167 -7.95 -0.55 -11.09
C ILE A 167 -9.12 -0.31 -12.04
N SER A 168 -9.35 -1.27 -12.91
CA SER A 168 -10.46 -1.25 -13.86
C SER A 168 -11.83 -1.33 -13.16
N PRO A 169 -12.87 -0.62 -13.62
CA PRO A 169 -14.20 -0.67 -13.01
C PRO A 169 -14.81 -2.08 -12.94
N GLU A 170 -14.44 -2.98 -13.85
CA GLU A 170 -14.91 -4.36 -13.86
C GLU A 170 -14.48 -5.14 -12.61
N VAL A 171 -13.41 -4.69 -11.93
CA VAL A 171 -12.93 -5.29 -10.68
C VAL A 171 -13.84 -4.98 -9.50
N ASP A 172 -14.66 -3.91 -9.57
CA ASP A 172 -15.50 -3.47 -8.46
C ASP A 172 -16.53 -4.52 -8.01
N SER A 173 -16.94 -5.40 -8.91
CA SER A 173 -17.85 -6.51 -8.61
C SER A 173 -17.16 -7.81 -8.17
N ASP A 174 -15.82 -7.86 -8.20
CA ASP A 174 -15.06 -9.04 -7.77
C ASP A 174 -15.08 -9.13 -6.23
N PRO A 175 -15.32 -10.32 -5.65
CA PRO A 175 -15.35 -10.50 -4.19
C PRO A 175 -14.03 -10.17 -3.49
N ARG A 176 -12.91 -10.09 -4.23
CA ARG A 176 -11.60 -9.69 -3.71
C ARG A 176 -11.44 -8.16 -3.62
N ALA A 177 -12.36 -7.36 -4.18
CA ALA A 177 -12.34 -5.90 -4.15
C ALA A 177 -12.66 -5.36 -2.75
N HIS A 178 -11.65 -5.26 -1.87
CA HIS A 178 -11.81 -4.82 -0.49
C HIS A 178 -11.59 -3.32 -0.28
N TYR A 179 -11.26 -2.55 -1.31
CA TYR A 179 -10.98 -1.12 -1.16
C TYR A 179 -12.20 -0.29 -0.72
N PHE A 180 -13.44 -0.69 -1.01
CA PHE A 180 -14.61 -0.02 -0.46
C PHE A 180 -14.79 -0.30 1.05
N GLN A 181 -14.53 -1.55 1.47
CA GLN A 181 -14.52 -1.90 2.89
C GLN A 181 -13.38 -1.18 3.64
N GLN A 182 -12.21 -1.05 2.99
CA GLN A 182 -11.07 -0.30 3.49
C GLN A 182 -11.46 1.16 3.80
N ILE A 183 -12.17 1.86 2.90
CA ILE A 183 -12.67 3.22 3.13
C ILE A 183 -13.58 3.26 4.38
N SER A 184 -14.53 2.34 4.47
CA SER A 184 -15.47 2.26 5.59
C SER A 184 -14.74 2.05 6.93
N ASN A 185 -13.70 1.23 6.96
CA ASN A 185 -12.86 1.01 8.13
C ASN A 185 -12.13 2.28 8.58
N GLY A 186 -11.87 3.21 7.64
CA GLY A 186 -11.20 4.47 7.91
C GLY A 186 -11.92 5.37 8.91
N LEU A 187 -13.24 5.39 8.89
CA LEU A 187 -14.02 6.16 9.88
C LEU A 187 -13.80 5.60 11.29
N SER A 188 -13.96 4.29 11.46
CA SER A 188 -13.84 3.64 12.77
C SER A 188 -12.43 3.81 13.36
N ILE A 189 -11.38 3.66 12.54
CA ILE A 189 -9.99 3.83 12.99
C ILE A 189 -9.71 5.26 13.41
N ARG A 190 -10.18 6.27 12.65
CA ARG A 190 -9.98 7.68 13.02
C ARG A 190 -10.75 8.06 14.27
N MET A 191 -11.98 7.54 14.46
CA MET A 191 -12.73 7.71 15.70
C MET A 191 -12.00 7.09 16.90
N ALA A 192 -11.46 5.88 16.76
CA ALA A 192 -10.70 5.21 17.81
C ALA A 192 -9.44 6.00 18.19
N LEU A 193 -8.70 6.54 17.20
CA LEU A 193 -7.54 7.40 17.46
C LEU A 193 -7.91 8.65 18.27
N LEU A 194 -9.00 9.32 17.90
CA LEU A 194 -9.49 10.48 18.65
C LEU A 194 -9.88 10.08 20.07
N GLN A 195 -10.63 9.00 20.24
CA GLN A 195 -11.03 8.52 21.56
C GLN A 195 -9.80 8.22 22.46
N MET A 196 -8.77 7.54 21.91
CA MET A 196 -7.53 7.23 22.65
C MET A 196 -6.75 8.47 23.10
N LEU A 197 -6.89 9.61 22.39
CA LEU A 197 -6.20 10.86 22.73
C LEU A 197 -6.95 11.70 23.73
N PHE A 198 -8.25 11.52 23.86
CA PHE A 198 -9.12 12.30 24.73
C PHE A 198 -9.70 11.49 25.91
N SER A 199 -9.27 10.25 26.09
CA SER A 199 -9.56 9.43 27.27
C SER A 199 -8.41 9.49 28.28
#